data_a94612675f7f9edd58c7938eedbc451b
#
_entry.id   a94612675f7f9edd58c7938eedbc451b
#
_cell.length_a   1.000
_cell.length_b   1.000
_cell.length_c   1.000
_cell.angle_alpha   90.00
_cell.angle_beta   90.00
_cell.angle_gamma   90.00
#
_symmetry.space_group_name_H-M   'P 1'
#
loop_
_entity.id
_entity.type
_entity.pdbx_description
1 polymer ?
#
loop_
_entity_poly.entity_id
_entity_poly.type
_entity_poly.pdbx_seq_one_letter_code
_entity_poly.pdbx_strand_id
1 'polypeptide(L)'
;DEAPGEIELFQGRAYKAYRGMGSIGAMGQTQGSSDRYFQSTDEGAEKLVPEGIEGRVACKGPMAAIVHQMMGGLRASMGYTGCANMEQMRTIPTFIRITSAGMRESHVHDVTITKEAPNYRAK
;
A
#
# COMPACT_ATOMS: atom_id res chain seq x y z
N ASP A 1 -9.81 3.67 -4.83
CA ASP A 1 -10.94 3.24 -5.67
C ASP A 1 -10.53 3.09 -7.13
N GLU A 2 -9.71 3.98 -7.64
CA GLU A 2 -9.30 4.04 -9.05
C GLU A 2 -8.27 2.94 -9.44
N ALA A 3 -7.63 2.31 -8.47
CA ALA A 3 -6.72 1.19 -8.75
C ALA A 3 -7.49 -0.02 -9.31
N PRO A 4 -6.89 -0.82 -10.21
CA PRO A 4 -7.49 -2.05 -10.69
C PRO A 4 -7.71 -3.07 -9.56
N GLY A 5 -8.50 -4.09 -9.85
CA GLY A 5 -8.86 -5.14 -8.91
C GLY A 5 -10.28 -4.98 -8.36
N GLU A 6 -10.91 -6.11 -8.09
CA GLU A 6 -12.25 -6.16 -7.50
C GLU A 6 -12.22 -5.80 -6.02
N ILE A 7 -13.32 -5.22 -5.53
CA ILE A 7 -13.47 -4.92 -4.11
C ILE A 7 -14.02 -6.16 -3.41
N GLU A 8 -13.30 -6.61 -2.38
CA GLU A 8 -13.67 -7.71 -1.50
C GLU A 8 -13.95 -7.18 -0.09
N LEU A 9 -14.98 -7.69 0.55
CA LEU A 9 -15.25 -7.46 1.97
C LEU A 9 -14.64 -8.59 2.79
N PHE A 10 -13.75 -8.26 3.72
CA PHE A 10 -13.15 -9.22 4.64
C PHE A 10 -13.11 -8.63 6.05
N GLN A 11 -13.68 -9.35 7.01
CA GLN A 11 -13.77 -8.92 8.41
C GLN A 11 -14.32 -7.48 8.58
N GLY A 12 -15.34 -7.12 7.80
CA GLY A 12 -15.99 -5.81 7.86
C GLY A 12 -15.19 -4.67 7.23
N ARG A 13 -14.08 -4.96 6.55
CA ARG A 13 -13.25 -3.97 5.84
C ARG A 13 -13.21 -4.26 4.34
N ALA A 14 -13.13 -3.21 3.54
CA ALA A 14 -12.98 -3.32 2.09
C ALA A 14 -11.50 -3.49 1.70
N TYR A 15 -11.26 -4.41 0.78
CA TYR A 15 -9.95 -4.69 0.19
C TYR A 15 -10.06 -4.70 -1.33
N LYS A 16 -8.97 -4.42 -2.02
CA LYS A 16 -8.79 -4.68 -3.45
C LYS A 16 -8.04 -5.99 -3.61
N ALA A 17 -8.53 -6.84 -4.49
CA ALA A 17 -7.82 -8.03 -4.93
C ALA A 17 -6.48 -7.62 -5.56
N TYR A 18 -5.41 -8.27 -5.15
CA TYR A 18 -4.07 -8.12 -5.71
C TYR A 18 -3.61 -9.42 -6.31
N ARG A 19 -3.04 -9.36 -7.51
CA ARG A 19 -2.56 -10.53 -8.21
C ARG A 19 -1.25 -10.21 -8.92
N GLY A 20 -0.18 -10.90 -8.53
CA GLY A 20 1.11 -10.81 -9.21
C GLY A 20 1.02 -11.43 -10.61
N MET A 21 1.80 -10.94 -11.57
CA MET A 21 1.81 -11.42 -12.96
C MET A 21 2.17 -12.89 -13.08
N GLY A 22 3.06 -13.41 -12.23
CA GLY A 22 3.44 -14.82 -12.16
C GLY A 22 2.56 -15.67 -11.23
N SER A 23 1.40 -15.19 -10.78
CA SER A 23 0.44 -15.97 -10.03
C SER A 23 -0.36 -16.91 -10.94
N ILE A 24 -0.87 -18.01 -10.39
CA ILE A 24 -1.69 -18.97 -11.14
C ILE A 24 -2.88 -18.28 -11.81
N GLY A 25 -3.59 -17.43 -11.06
CA GLY A 25 -4.77 -16.73 -11.59
C GLY A 25 -4.45 -15.73 -12.70
N ALA A 26 -3.24 -15.12 -12.68
CA ALA A 26 -2.81 -14.22 -13.75
C ALA A 26 -2.36 -15.00 -14.99
N MET A 27 -1.62 -16.09 -14.82
CA MET A 27 -1.10 -16.91 -15.93
C MET A 27 -2.19 -17.74 -16.60
N GLY A 28 -3.21 -18.18 -15.86
CA GLY A 28 -4.31 -19.00 -16.35
C GLY A 28 -5.37 -18.26 -17.16
N GLN A 29 -5.29 -16.94 -17.32
CA GLN A 29 -6.21 -16.17 -18.16
C GLN A 29 -5.80 -16.25 -19.64
N THR A 30 -6.78 -16.19 -20.56
CA THR A 30 -6.58 -16.26 -22.02
C THR A 30 -5.61 -15.19 -22.56
N GLN A 31 -5.51 -14.05 -21.87
CA GLN A 31 -4.52 -12.99 -22.12
C GLN A 31 -3.59 -12.83 -20.92
N GLY A 32 -3.20 -13.94 -20.34
CA GLY A 32 -2.38 -13.97 -19.14
C GLY A 32 -0.91 -13.65 -19.40
N SER A 33 -0.14 -13.63 -18.34
CA SER A 33 1.29 -13.31 -18.35
C SER A 33 2.19 -14.55 -18.49
N SER A 34 1.60 -15.73 -18.78
CA SER A 34 2.33 -17.02 -18.88
C SER A 34 3.52 -16.97 -19.85
N ASP A 35 3.39 -16.24 -20.98
CA ASP A 35 4.46 -16.09 -21.98
C ASP A 35 5.75 -15.52 -21.40
N ARG A 36 5.63 -14.61 -20.44
CA ARG A 36 6.80 -14.01 -19.76
C ARG A 36 7.55 -15.00 -18.86
N TYR A 37 6.87 -16.07 -18.48
CA TYR A 37 7.42 -17.11 -17.61
C TYR A 37 7.71 -18.41 -18.38
N PHE A 38 7.68 -18.34 -19.74
CA PHE A 38 7.93 -19.47 -20.62
C PHE A 38 7.05 -20.69 -20.33
N GLN A 39 5.80 -20.45 -19.92
CA GLN A 39 4.84 -21.50 -19.58
C GLN A 39 3.66 -21.47 -20.54
N SER A 40 3.29 -22.63 -21.07
CA SER A 40 2.14 -22.78 -21.96
C SER A 40 0.86 -22.96 -21.15
N THR A 41 -0.21 -22.27 -21.56
CA THR A 41 -1.56 -22.45 -21.00
C THR A 41 -2.32 -23.60 -21.63
N ASP A 42 -1.81 -24.18 -22.73
CA ASP A 42 -2.48 -25.25 -23.48
C ASP A 42 -2.62 -26.56 -22.68
N GLU A 43 -1.81 -26.73 -21.66
CA GLU A 43 -1.78 -27.92 -20.82
C GLU A 43 -2.64 -27.81 -19.54
N GLY A 44 -3.33 -26.68 -19.33
CA GLY A 44 -4.15 -26.39 -18.16
C GLY A 44 -3.41 -25.74 -16.99
N ALA A 45 -4.15 -25.04 -16.15
CA ALA A 45 -3.61 -24.26 -15.01
C ALA A 45 -2.87 -25.14 -13.97
N GLU A 46 -3.18 -26.43 -13.92
CA GLU A 46 -2.58 -27.38 -12.98
C GLU A 46 -1.08 -27.63 -13.21
N LYS A 47 -0.57 -27.34 -14.42
CA LYS A 47 0.84 -27.51 -14.78
C LYS A 47 1.65 -26.23 -14.66
N LEU A 48 1.01 -25.09 -14.35
CA LEU A 48 1.71 -23.84 -14.17
C LEU A 48 2.48 -23.82 -12.85
N VAL A 49 3.73 -23.38 -12.91
CA VAL A 49 4.55 -23.18 -11.72
C VAL A 49 4.48 -21.71 -11.30
N PRO A 50 3.83 -21.37 -10.20
CA PRO A 50 3.65 -19.98 -9.79
C PRO A 50 4.95 -19.38 -9.25
N GLU A 51 5.27 -18.18 -9.71
CA GLU A 51 6.35 -17.33 -9.18
C GLU A 51 5.81 -16.09 -8.47
N GLY A 52 4.52 -15.80 -8.66
CA GLY A 52 3.83 -14.67 -8.06
C GLY A 52 2.75 -15.10 -7.07
N ILE A 53 2.38 -14.16 -6.21
CA ILE A 53 1.33 -14.37 -5.19
C ILE A 53 0.01 -13.73 -5.61
N GLU A 54 -1.05 -14.22 -5.00
CA GLU A 54 -2.35 -13.56 -4.94
C GLU A 54 -2.60 -13.10 -3.51
N GLY A 55 -3.26 -11.95 -3.35
CA GLY A 55 -3.50 -11.38 -2.05
C GLY A 55 -4.52 -10.25 -2.10
N ARG A 56 -4.60 -9.51 -1.03
CA ARG A 56 -5.50 -8.36 -0.94
C ARG A 56 -4.80 -7.16 -0.32
N VAL A 57 -5.17 -5.96 -0.77
CA VAL A 57 -4.65 -4.68 -0.27
C VAL A 57 -5.82 -3.88 0.29
N ALA A 58 -5.67 -3.31 1.48
CA ALA A 58 -6.72 -2.52 2.09
C ALA A 58 -7.16 -1.36 1.17
N CYS A 59 -8.46 -1.29 0.88
CA CYS A 59 -9.04 -0.19 0.12
C CYS A 59 -9.04 1.07 0.99
N LYS A 60 -8.48 2.16 0.47
CA LYS A 60 -8.35 3.44 1.19
C LYS A 60 -9.31 4.51 0.67
N GLY A 61 -10.23 4.15 -0.21
CA GLY A 61 -11.17 5.08 -0.84
C GLY A 61 -10.59 5.80 -2.06
N PRO A 62 -11.17 6.92 -2.47
CA PRO A 62 -10.77 7.63 -3.69
C PRO A 62 -9.38 8.26 -3.54
N MET A 63 -8.63 8.29 -4.63
CA MET A 63 -7.28 8.85 -4.69
C MET A 63 -7.24 10.30 -4.24
N ALA A 64 -8.26 11.09 -4.56
CA ALA A 64 -8.35 12.49 -4.14
C ALA A 64 -8.27 12.66 -2.61
N ALA A 65 -8.93 11.79 -1.84
CA ALA A 65 -8.88 11.81 -0.38
C ALA A 65 -7.47 11.44 0.14
N ILE A 66 -6.80 10.49 -0.51
CA ILE A 66 -5.45 10.08 -0.15
C ILE A 66 -4.47 11.22 -0.42
N VAL A 67 -4.55 11.85 -1.59
CA VAL A 67 -3.70 13.01 -1.96
C VAL A 67 -3.93 14.16 -0.99
N HIS A 68 -5.18 14.43 -0.61
CA HIS A 68 -5.48 15.46 0.39
C HIS A 68 -4.79 15.19 1.73
N GLN A 69 -4.81 13.95 2.23
CA GLN A 69 -4.11 13.56 3.47
C GLN A 69 -2.58 13.71 3.33
N MET A 70 -2.01 13.29 2.21
CA MET A 70 -0.57 13.43 1.94
C MET A 70 -0.15 14.90 1.90
N MET A 71 -0.92 15.75 1.23
CA MET A 71 -0.68 17.20 1.18
C MET A 71 -0.81 17.86 2.55
N GLY A 72 -1.78 17.42 3.36
CA GLY A 72 -1.92 17.84 4.74
C GLY A 72 -0.70 17.49 5.58
N GLY A 73 -0.21 16.25 5.46
CA GLY A 73 1.01 15.80 6.13
C GLY A 73 2.25 16.59 5.73
N LEU A 74 2.40 16.87 4.41
CA LEU A 74 3.50 17.70 3.91
C LEU A 74 3.45 19.12 4.49
N ARG A 75 2.30 19.77 4.47
CA ARG A 75 2.12 21.11 5.05
C ARG A 75 2.43 21.15 6.55
N ALA A 76 1.96 20.14 7.30
CA ALA A 76 2.29 20.01 8.71
C ALA A 76 3.81 19.87 8.93
N SER A 77 4.48 19.02 8.13
CA SER A 77 5.94 18.85 8.18
C SER A 77 6.70 20.14 7.88
N MET A 78 6.25 20.90 6.88
CA MET A 78 6.80 22.22 6.57
C MET A 78 6.64 23.19 7.75
N GLY A 79 5.48 23.17 8.41
CA GLY A 79 5.25 23.98 9.62
C GLY A 79 6.18 23.61 10.76
N TYR A 80 6.35 22.31 11.03
CA TYR A 80 7.26 21.84 12.09
C TYR A 80 8.74 22.16 11.83
N THR A 81 9.16 22.16 10.56
CA THR A 81 10.56 22.43 10.18
C THR A 81 10.82 23.91 9.85
N GLY A 82 9.81 24.77 9.87
CA GLY A 82 9.93 26.18 9.53
C GLY A 82 10.20 26.46 8.05
N CYS A 83 9.84 25.52 7.15
CA CYS A 83 10.09 25.64 5.73
C CYS A 83 8.91 26.32 5.02
N ALA A 84 9.16 27.44 4.34
CA ALA A 84 8.13 28.21 3.65
C ALA A 84 7.78 27.67 2.24
N ASN A 85 8.66 26.86 1.65
CA ASN A 85 8.49 26.31 0.30
C ASN A 85 9.19 24.94 0.18
N MET A 86 8.98 24.27 -0.97
CA MET A 86 9.52 22.95 -1.23
C MET A 86 11.04 22.90 -1.36
N GLU A 87 11.66 23.97 -1.84
CA GLU A 87 13.13 24.04 -1.94
C GLU A 87 13.76 24.04 -0.54
N GLN A 88 13.21 24.83 0.36
CA GLN A 88 13.62 24.82 1.77
C GLN A 88 13.38 23.45 2.42
N MET A 89 12.24 22.80 2.12
CA MET A 89 11.93 21.48 2.66
C MET A 89 12.93 20.39 2.21
N ARG A 90 13.56 20.55 1.05
CA ARG A 90 14.60 19.63 0.56
C ARG A 90 15.99 19.89 1.16
N THR A 91 16.27 21.14 1.53
CA THR A 91 17.64 21.57 1.87
C THR A 91 17.88 21.87 3.33
N ILE A 92 16.86 22.33 4.07
CA ILE A 92 17.01 22.76 5.47
C ILE A 92 16.89 21.60 6.48
N PRO A 93 15.85 20.71 6.40
CA PRO A 93 15.66 19.68 7.42
C PRO A 93 16.80 18.67 7.43
N THR A 94 17.20 18.26 8.63
CA THR A 94 18.22 17.23 8.84
C THR A 94 17.54 15.93 9.25
N PHE A 95 17.85 14.84 8.52
CA PHE A 95 17.39 13.49 8.88
C PHE A 95 18.27 12.90 9.97
N ILE A 96 17.65 12.28 10.97
CA ILE A 96 18.32 11.53 12.02
C ILE A 96 17.93 10.06 11.96
N ARG A 97 18.85 9.17 12.32
CA ARG A 97 18.54 7.75 12.52
C ARG A 97 17.89 7.55 13.87
N ILE A 98 16.84 6.76 13.90
CA ILE A 98 16.18 6.35 15.14
C ILE A 98 16.23 4.82 15.26
N THR A 99 16.19 4.32 16.50
CA THR A 99 16.11 2.88 16.79
C THR A 99 14.66 2.39 16.63
N SER A 100 14.48 1.06 16.56
CA SER A 100 13.14 0.46 16.59
C SER A 100 12.39 0.76 17.88
N ALA A 101 13.10 0.94 19.00
CA ALA A 101 12.52 1.38 20.26
C ALA A 101 12.03 2.83 20.18
N GLY A 102 12.85 3.74 19.63
CA GLY A 102 12.45 5.13 19.39
C GLY A 102 11.28 5.26 18.42
N MET A 103 11.21 4.40 17.38
CA MET A 103 10.08 4.34 16.47
C MET A 103 8.78 3.95 17.20
N ARG A 104 8.82 2.94 18.07
CA ARG A 104 7.65 2.52 18.84
C ARG A 104 7.22 3.59 19.84
N GLU A 105 8.16 4.24 20.50
CA GLU A 105 7.89 5.34 21.44
C GLU A 105 7.27 6.56 20.75
N SER A 106 7.65 6.83 19.50
CA SER A 106 7.12 7.94 18.70
C SER A 106 5.71 7.70 18.18
N HIS A 107 5.24 6.46 18.17
CA HIS A 107 3.88 6.09 17.80
C HIS A 107 2.99 5.91 19.04
N VAL A 108 1.69 5.77 18.80
CA VAL A 108 0.74 5.45 19.86
C VAL A 108 1.11 4.09 20.48
N HIS A 109 1.35 4.07 21.77
CA HIS A 109 1.66 2.88 22.55
C HIS A 109 0.88 2.88 23.88
N ASP A 110 0.73 1.73 24.49
CA ASP A 110 0.03 1.53 25.78
C ASP A 110 -1.43 2.03 25.82
N VAL A 111 -2.07 2.16 24.66
CA VAL A 111 -3.50 2.50 24.51
C VAL A 111 -4.19 1.56 23.53
N THR A 112 -5.46 1.28 23.83
CA THR A 112 -6.34 0.61 22.87
C THR A 112 -7.02 1.64 21.99
N ILE A 113 -6.78 1.58 20.69
CA ILE A 113 -7.38 2.51 19.72
C ILE A 113 -8.85 2.14 19.56
N THR A 114 -9.75 3.02 19.94
CA THR A 114 -11.21 2.83 19.80
C THR A 114 -11.77 3.54 18.56
N LYS A 115 -11.03 4.55 18.03
CA LYS A 115 -11.36 5.25 16.80
C LYS A 115 -10.08 5.52 16.01
N GLU A 116 -10.00 4.97 14.80
CA GLU A 116 -8.86 5.16 13.90
C GLU A 116 -8.89 6.56 13.25
N ALA A 117 -7.72 7.12 12.99
CA ALA A 117 -7.56 8.28 12.13
C ALA A 117 -7.37 7.84 10.67
N PRO A 118 -7.66 8.69 9.66
CA PRO A 118 -7.57 8.32 8.25
C PRO A 118 -6.21 7.74 7.84
N ASN A 119 -5.13 8.25 8.41
CA ASN A 119 -3.75 7.86 8.14
C ASN A 119 -3.09 7.07 9.27
N TYR A 120 -3.84 6.68 10.29
CA TYR A 120 -3.37 5.85 11.40
C TYR A 120 -4.40 4.77 11.73
N ARG A 121 -4.08 3.52 11.39
CA ARG A 121 -4.97 2.36 11.60
C ARG A 121 -4.30 1.36 12.53
N ALA A 122 -5.07 0.76 13.39
CA ALA A 122 -4.64 -0.41 14.16
C ALA A 122 -4.33 -1.57 13.19
N LYS A 123 -3.26 -2.30 13.47
CA LYS A 123 -2.87 -3.51 12.73
C LYS A 123 -3.67 -4.71 13.20
#